data_1665ec045762d963c3d6c6e1484e9abb
#
_entry.id   1665ec045762d963c3d6c6e1484e9abb
#
_cell.length_a   1.000
_cell.length_b   1.000
_cell.length_c   1.000
_cell.angle_alpha   90.00
_cell.angle_beta   90.00
_cell.angle_gamma   90.00
#
_symmetry.space_group_name_H-M   'P 1'
#
loop_
_entity.id
_entity.type
_entity.pdbx_description
1 polymer ?
#
loop_
_entity_poly.entity_id
_entity_poly.type
_entity_poly.pdbx_seq_one_letter_code
_entity_poly.pdbx_strand_id
1 'polypeptide(L)'
;MDKEIKLVQDWDKTFPKSEKVKHEKVTFKTQYGLTLAADLYIPKNAEGKLPAIAVSGPFGAVKEQCSGLYAQTMAERGFITIAFDPSFTGESSGEPRRTASPDINTEDFLAAVDYLSMRDDVDAGRIAIIGICGWGGIALNAAAQDPRIKATVAITMYDMSRVSGNGYFDADDSEEKR
;
A
#
# COMPACT_ATOMS: atom_id res chain seq x y z
N MET A 1 -8.26 -9.26 -21.60
CA MET A 1 -7.52 -8.07 -22.10
C MET A 1 -7.47 -7.06 -20.97
N ASP A 2 -6.28 -6.81 -20.42
CA ASP A 2 -6.10 -5.75 -19.44
C ASP A 2 -6.52 -4.43 -20.06
N LYS A 3 -7.54 -3.77 -19.50
CA LYS A 3 -7.83 -2.38 -19.86
C LYS A 3 -6.63 -1.55 -19.45
N GLU A 4 -6.04 -0.83 -20.38
CA GLU A 4 -4.98 0.13 -20.09
C GLU A 4 -5.47 1.10 -19.00
N ILE A 5 -4.74 1.15 -17.89
CA ILE A 5 -5.10 2.04 -16.77
C ILE A 5 -4.77 3.46 -17.19
N LYS A 6 -5.77 4.35 -17.15
CA LYS A 6 -5.59 5.78 -17.36
C LYS A 6 -5.41 6.46 -16.01
N LEU A 7 -4.18 6.86 -15.73
CA LEU A 7 -3.85 7.60 -14.50
C LEU A 7 -4.26 9.07 -14.63
N VAL A 8 -4.94 9.60 -13.61
CA VAL A 8 -5.22 11.03 -13.49
C VAL A 8 -3.90 11.76 -13.20
N GLN A 9 -3.50 12.72 -14.02
CA GLN A 9 -2.21 13.41 -13.89
C GLN A 9 -2.26 14.66 -13.00
N ASP A 10 -3.44 15.22 -12.77
CA ASP A 10 -3.63 16.36 -11.89
C ASP A 10 -3.38 16.00 -10.42
N TRP A 11 -3.07 17.04 -9.60
CA TRP A 11 -2.97 16.84 -8.15
C TRP A 11 -4.36 16.69 -7.55
N ASP A 12 -4.81 15.45 -7.39
CA ASP A 12 -6.15 15.05 -6.91
C ASP A 12 -6.16 14.60 -5.43
N LYS A 13 -5.07 14.88 -4.69
CA LYS A 13 -4.92 14.46 -3.31
C LYS A 13 -5.68 15.34 -2.32
N THR A 14 -6.10 14.72 -1.20
CA THR A 14 -6.79 15.42 -0.10
C THR A 14 -5.86 16.24 0.78
N PHE A 15 -4.57 16.32 0.44
CA PHE A 15 -3.53 17.04 1.17
C PHE A 15 -2.70 17.90 0.20
N PRO A 16 -2.03 18.96 0.69
CA PRO A 16 -1.23 19.82 -0.16
C PRO A 16 0.03 19.12 -0.69
N LYS A 17 0.44 19.48 -1.89
CA LYS A 17 1.69 19.00 -2.49
C LYS A 17 2.89 19.56 -1.75
N SER A 18 3.82 18.69 -1.39
CA SER A 18 5.08 19.10 -0.74
C SER A 18 6.09 19.63 -1.75
N GLU A 19 6.74 20.75 -1.41
CA GLU A 19 7.84 21.30 -2.19
C GLU A 19 9.17 20.53 -2.01
N LYS A 20 9.25 19.65 -0.99
CA LYS A 20 10.46 18.87 -0.66
C LYS A 20 10.59 17.58 -1.43
N VAL A 21 9.51 17.10 -2.05
CA VAL A 21 9.47 15.82 -2.74
C VAL A 21 9.10 15.96 -4.21
N LYS A 22 9.61 15.08 -5.05
CA LYS A 22 9.15 14.83 -6.40
C LYS A 22 8.03 13.79 -6.33
N HIS A 23 6.96 13.99 -7.07
CA HIS A 23 5.83 13.07 -7.16
C HIS A 23 5.67 12.59 -8.59
N GLU A 24 5.42 11.29 -8.74
CA GLU A 24 5.12 10.64 -10.02
C GLU A 24 4.02 9.59 -9.80
N LYS A 25 3.11 9.45 -10.76
CA LYS A 25 2.21 8.29 -10.80
C LYS A 25 2.88 7.16 -11.55
N VAL A 26 2.84 5.97 -10.99
CA VAL A 26 3.46 4.76 -11.54
C VAL A 26 2.50 3.59 -11.51
N THR A 27 2.81 2.56 -12.29
CA THR A 27 2.08 1.29 -12.27
C THR A 27 3.06 0.14 -12.19
N PHE A 28 2.65 -0.95 -11.53
CA PHE A 28 3.38 -2.21 -11.49
C PHE A 28 2.40 -3.38 -11.45
N LYS A 29 2.89 -4.59 -11.73
CA LYS A 29 2.04 -5.78 -11.81
C LYS A 29 2.25 -6.70 -10.63
N THR A 30 1.16 -7.32 -10.18
CA THR A 30 1.19 -8.45 -9.25
C THR A 30 1.48 -9.76 -10.01
N GLN A 31 1.87 -10.83 -9.29
CA GLN A 31 2.02 -12.16 -9.89
C GLN A 31 0.72 -12.71 -10.50
N TYR A 32 -0.43 -12.20 -10.07
CA TYR A 32 -1.73 -12.57 -10.63
C TYR A 32 -2.08 -11.80 -11.92
N GLY A 33 -1.16 -10.96 -12.42
CA GLY A 33 -1.35 -10.16 -13.63
C GLY A 33 -2.21 -8.91 -13.43
N LEU A 34 -2.63 -8.60 -12.21
CA LEU A 34 -3.32 -7.36 -11.89
C LEU A 34 -2.32 -6.19 -11.96
N THR A 35 -2.78 -5.05 -12.45
CA THR A 35 -1.96 -3.83 -12.50
C THR A 35 -2.37 -2.89 -11.37
N LEU A 36 -1.42 -2.53 -10.54
CA LEU A 36 -1.59 -1.59 -9.45
C LEU A 36 -1.18 -0.18 -9.89
N ALA A 37 -1.97 0.81 -9.47
CA ALA A 37 -1.67 2.22 -9.62
C ALA A 37 -1.13 2.78 -8.29
N ALA A 38 -0.08 3.57 -8.36
CA ALA A 38 0.56 4.12 -7.19
C ALA A 38 1.06 5.55 -7.41
N ASP A 39 1.15 6.28 -6.31
CA ASP A 39 1.85 7.57 -6.20
C ASP A 39 3.24 7.32 -5.61
N LEU A 40 4.27 7.62 -6.38
CA LEU A 40 5.67 7.55 -5.98
C LEU A 40 6.13 8.93 -5.50
N TYR A 41 6.75 8.97 -4.33
CA TYR A 41 7.32 10.18 -3.75
C TYR A 41 8.81 9.99 -3.51
N ILE A 42 9.62 10.91 -4.05
CA ILE A 42 11.09 10.87 -3.99
C ILE A 42 11.60 12.17 -3.36
N PRO A 43 12.45 12.12 -2.31
CA PRO A 43 13.09 13.31 -1.76
C PRO A 43 13.89 14.07 -2.84
N LYS A 44 13.69 15.40 -2.97
CA LYS A 44 14.39 16.18 -4.02
C LYS A 44 15.90 16.29 -3.83
N ASN A 45 16.38 16.25 -2.59
CA ASN A 45 17.80 16.45 -2.25
C ASN A 45 18.45 15.15 -1.78
N ALA A 46 18.02 14.02 -2.34
CA ALA A 46 18.56 12.71 -1.98
C ALA A 46 19.85 12.42 -2.75
N GLU A 47 20.84 11.87 -2.04
CA GLU A 47 22.06 11.35 -2.61
C GLU A 47 22.16 9.85 -2.35
N GLY A 48 22.64 9.10 -3.33
CA GLY A 48 22.81 7.66 -3.23
C GLY A 48 21.50 6.88 -3.16
N LYS A 49 21.60 5.63 -2.69
CA LYS A 49 20.43 4.74 -2.52
C LYS A 49 19.75 5.00 -1.18
N LEU A 50 18.44 5.19 -1.22
CA LEU A 50 17.63 5.49 -0.05
C LEU A 50 16.86 4.26 0.44
N PRO A 51 16.50 4.21 1.75
CA PRO A 51 15.51 3.27 2.24
C PRO A 51 14.14 3.56 1.62
N ALA A 52 13.31 2.54 1.49
CA ALA A 52 12.00 2.70 0.86
C ALA A 52 10.84 2.18 1.70
N ILE A 53 9.63 2.71 1.46
CA ILE A 53 8.41 2.33 2.17
C ILE A 53 7.25 2.21 1.20
N ALA A 54 6.53 1.07 1.23
CA ALA A 54 5.23 0.93 0.58
C ALA A 54 4.10 1.14 1.58
N VAL A 55 3.09 1.92 1.21
CA VAL A 55 1.97 2.32 2.09
C VAL A 55 0.64 1.98 1.42
N SER A 56 -0.28 1.37 2.16
CA SER A 56 -1.65 1.16 1.68
C SER A 56 -2.68 1.12 2.81
N GLY A 57 -3.97 1.25 2.46
CA GLY A 57 -5.12 1.29 3.35
C GLY A 57 -5.61 2.70 3.64
N PRO A 58 -6.68 2.83 4.42
CA PRO A 58 -7.57 1.81 4.97
C PRO A 58 -8.53 1.20 3.95
N PHE A 59 -9.41 0.27 4.38
CA PHE A 59 -10.47 -0.26 3.52
C PHE A 59 -11.35 0.87 2.97
N GLY A 60 -11.62 0.81 1.65
CA GLY A 60 -12.46 1.78 0.95
C GLY A 60 -11.80 3.13 0.67
N ALA A 61 -10.57 3.35 1.13
CA ALA A 61 -9.79 4.54 0.78
C ALA A 61 -8.93 4.28 -0.48
N VAL A 62 -8.42 5.37 -1.03
CA VAL A 62 -7.54 5.39 -2.19
C VAL A 62 -6.23 6.11 -1.86
N LYS A 63 -5.21 5.90 -2.68
CA LYS A 63 -3.85 6.45 -2.49
C LYS A 63 -3.80 7.98 -2.42
N GLU A 64 -4.82 8.68 -2.93
CA GLU A 64 -4.97 10.13 -2.87
C GLU A 64 -5.34 10.65 -1.47
N GLN A 65 -5.61 9.76 -0.51
CA GLN A 65 -6.04 10.07 0.85
C GLN A 65 -4.92 9.81 1.87
N CYS A 66 -5.23 9.18 3.02
CA CYS A 66 -4.28 9.08 4.12
C CYS A 66 -3.01 8.29 3.78
N SER A 67 -3.08 7.22 2.99
CA SER A 67 -1.89 6.47 2.57
C SER A 67 -0.90 7.34 1.79
N GLY A 68 -1.39 8.19 0.90
CA GLY A 68 -0.57 9.17 0.19
C GLY A 68 0.02 10.25 1.11
N LEU A 69 -0.75 10.72 2.10
CA LEU A 69 -0.25 11.67 3.10
C LEU A 69 0.89 11.04 3.92
N TYR A 70 0.75 9.79 4.38
CA TYR A 70 1.81 9.07 5.06
C TYR A 70 3.05 8.92 4.16
N ALA A 71 2.85 8.50 2.90
CA ALA A 71 3.94 8.33 1.95
C ALA A 71 4.67 9.65 1.70
N GLN A 72 3.96 10.76 1.42
CA GLN A 72 4.59 12.07 1.25
C GLN A 72 5.37 12.51 2.50
N THR A 73 4.78 12.33 3.69
CA THR A 73 5.40 12.72 4.95
C THR A 73 6.68 11.91 5.23
N MET A 74 6.70 10.64 4.90
CA MET A 74 7.91 9.81 5.04
C MET A 74 8.96 10.14 3.98
N ALA A 75 8.54 10.53 2.76
CA ALA A 75 9.48 11.00 1.75
C ALA A 75 10.16 12.31 2.15
N GLU A 76 9.46 13.22 2.83
CA GLU A 76 10.08 14.43 3.41
C GLU A 76 11.15 14.12 4.46
N ARG A 77 11.13 12.91 5.01
CA ARG A 77 12.09 12.41 6.02
C ARG A 77 13.22 11.57 5.42
N GLY A 78 13.30 11.49 4.09
CA GLY A 78 14.42 10.85 3.40
C GLY A 78 14.18 9.42 2.94
N PHE A 79 12.93 8.96 2.85
CA PHE A 79 12.58 7.67 2.27
C PHE A 79 12.06 7.82 0.85
N ILE A 80 12.35 6.88 -0.04
CA ILE A 80 11.56 6.72 -1.27
C ILE A 80 10.28 5.99 -0.88
N THR A 81 9.12 6.54 -1.23
CA THR A 81 7.86 5.95 -0.79
C THR A 81 6.88 5.79 -1.93
N ILE A 82 6.05 4.74 -1.85
CA ILE A 82 4.89 4.60 -2.71
C ILE A 82 3.62 4.43 -1.88
N ALA A 83 2.55 5.14 -2.27
CA ALA A 83 1.20 4.83 -1.83
C ALA A 83 0.46 4.20 -3.00
N PHE A 84 -0.08 3.00 -2.83
CA PHE A 84 -0.76 2.29 -3.92
C PHE A 84 -2.23 2.03 -3.61
N ASP A 85 -3.05 2.06 -4.66
CA ASP A 85 -4.38 1.51 -4.60
C ASP A 85 -4.28 -0.01 -4.62
N PRO A 86 -4.93 -0.71 -3.68
CA PRO A 86 -4.98 -2.17 -3.74
C PRO A 86 -5.71 -2.68 -4.98
N SER A 87 -5.48 -3.93 -5.35
CA SER A 87 -6.28 -4.63 -6.36
C SER A 87 -7.78 -4.41 -6.12
N PHE A 88 -8.55 -4.20 -7.18
CA PHE A 88 -10.00 -3.95 -7.17
C PHE A 88 -10.42 -2.56 -6.68
N THR A 89 -9.49 -1.66 -6.32
CA THR A 89 -9.76 -0.35 -5.72
C THR A 89 -9.12 0.78 -6.53
N GLY A 90 -9.69 1.98 -6.46
CA GLY A 90 -9.15 3.19 -7.07
C GLY A 90 -8.83 3.05 -8.55
N GLU A 91 -7.62 3.45 -8.96
CA GLU A 91 -7.12 3.34 -10.32
C GLU A 91 -6.51 1.95 -10.63
N SER A 92 -6.30 1.09 -9.62
CA SER A 92 -5.80 -0.28 -9.82
C SER A 92 -6.83 -1.16 -10.52
N SER A 93 -6.34 -2.18 -11.25
CA SER A 93 -7.18 -3.13 -11.98
C SER A 93 -7.84 -4.17 -11.07
N GLY A 94 -8.68 -5.01 -11.65
CA GLY A 94 -9.35 -6.14 -11.03
C GLY A 94 -10.87 -5.99 -10.97
N GLU A 95 -11.55 -7.12 -11.14
CA GLU A 95 -13.01 -7.26 -11.03
C GLU A 95 -13.35 -8.46 -10.14
N PRO A 96 -14.45 -8.40 -9.36
CA PRO A 96 -15.36 -7.27 -9.18
C PRO A 96 -14.71 -6.11 -8.41
N ARG A 97 -15.13 -4.86 -8.71
CA ARG A 97 -14.61 -3.68 -8.00
C ARG A 97 -15.03 -3.64 -6.53
N ARG A 98 -14.23 -2.96 -5.71
CA ARG A 98 -14.48 -2.75 -4.27
C ARG A 98 -14.54 -4.06 -3.48
N THR A 99 -13.75 -5.02 -3.90
CA THR A 99 -13.56 -6.31 -3.22
C THR A 99 -12.22 -6.29 -2.48
N ALA A 100 -12.15 -6.99 -1.37
CA ALA A 100 -10.92 -7.28 -0.66
C ALA A 100 -10.74 -8.80 -0.56
N SER A 101 -9.50 -9.24 -0.79
CA SER A 101 -9.09 -10.64 -0.61
C SER A 101 -7.78 -10.64 0.18
N PRO A 102 -7.72 -11.30 1.35
CA PRO A 102 -6.49 -11.33 2.14
C PRO A 102 -5.28 -11.81 1.33
N ASP A 103 -5.45 -12.83 0.50
CA ASP A 103 -4.35 -13.41 -0.30
C ASP A 103 -3.91 -12.47 -1.41
N ILE A 104 -4.85 -11.95 -2.20
CA ILE A 104 -4.55 -11.04 -3.32
C ILE A 104 -3.97 -9.73 -2.80
N ASN A 105 -4.54 -9.19 -1.72
CA ASN A 105 -4.05 -7.91 -1.19
C ASN A 105 -2.75 -8.05 -0.37
N THR A 106 -2.42 -9.22 0.12
CA THR A 106 -1.07 -9.53 0.62
C THR A 106 -0.06 -9.46 -0.53
N GLU A 107 -0.39 -10.08 -1.67
CA GLU A 107 0.42 -10.00 -2.87
C GLU A 107 0.60 -8.56 -3.39
N ASP A 108 -0.39 -7.68 -3.22
CA ASP A 108 -0.24 -6.27 -3.60
C ASP A 108 0.94 -5.60 -2.88
N PHE A 109 1.15 -5.89 -1.58
CA PHE A 109 2.34 -5.44 -0.85
C PHE A 109 3.63 -6.09 -1.37
N LEU A 110 3.61 -7.38 -1.68
CA LEU A 110 4.78 -8.08 -2.22
C LEU A 110 5.19 -7.50 -3.57
N ALA A 111 4.23 -7.25 -4.45
CA ALA A 111 4.47 -6.58 -5.74
C ALA A 111 5.01 -5.15 -5.58
N ALA A 112 4.56 -4.43 -4.55
CA ALA A 112 5.09 -3.10 -4.21
C ALA A 112 6.55 -3.18 -3.73
N VAL A 113 6.89 -4.21 -2.95
CA VAL A 113 8.27 -4.49 -2.52
C VAL A 113 9.15 -4.88 -3.72
N ASP A 114 8.63 -5.69 -4.64
CA ASP A 114 9.32 -6.02 -5.91
C ASP A 114 9.64 -4.76 -6.71
N TYR A 115 8.62 -3.92 -6.92
CA TYR A 115 8.79 -2.66 -7.64
C TYR A 115 9.87 -1.77 -7.01
N LEU A 116 9.83 -1.59 -5.69
CA LEU A 116 10.82 -0.78 -4.97
C LEU A 116 12.21 -1.40 -5.03
N SER A 117 12.33 -2.72 -4.86
CA SER A 117 13.63 -3.41 -4.83
C SER A 117 14.38 -3.38 -6.17
N MET A 118 13.66 -3.23 -7.30
CA MET A 118 14.22 -3.15 -8.65
C MET A 118 14.66 -1.74 -9.06
N ARG A 119 14.41 -0.72 -8.23
CA ARG A 119 14.80 0.66 -8.53
C ARG A 119 16.28 0.90 -8.21
N ASP A 120 16.95 1.63 -9.07
CA ASP A 120 18.38 1.95 -8.91
C ASP A 120 18.66 2.93 -7.77
N ASP A 121 17.66 3.74 -7.39
CA ASP A 121 17.74 4.73 -6.33
C ASP A 121 17.31 4.19 -4.94
N VAL A 122 16.86 2.94 -4.86
CA VAL A 122 16.44 2.27 -3.63
C VAL A 122 17.54 1.36 -3.10
N ASP A 123 17.76 1.39 -1.77
CA ASP A 123 18.51 0.37 -1.06
C ASP A 123 17.57 -0.81 -0.76
N ALA A 124 17.67 -1.86 -1.57
CA ALA A 124 16.84 -3.06 -1.44
C ALA A 124 17.02 -3.81 -0.11
N GLY A 125 18.09 -3.51 0.65
CA GLY A 125 18.30 -4.04 2.01
C GLY A 125 17.54 -3.27 3.08
N ARG A 126 16.86 -2.16 2.75
CA ARG A 126 16.17 -1.28 3.70
C ARG A 126 14.76 -0.91 3.21
N ILE A 127 13.93 -1.93 2.99
CA ILE A 127 12.53 -1.75 2.58
C ILE A 127 11.61 -2.01 3.78
N ALA A 128 10.65 -1.13 3.98
CA ALA A 128 9.60 -1.23 4.99
C ALA A 128 8.21 -1.13 4.36
N ILE A 129 7.19 -1.51 5.12
CA ILE A 129 5.80 -1.34 4.72
C ILE A 129 4.95 -0.72 5.83
N ILE A 130 3.92 0.03 5.44
CA ILE A 130 2.91 0.62 6.35
C ILE A 130 1.54 0.16 5.89
N GLY A 131 0.84 -0.54 6.77
CA GLY A 131 -0.56 -0.91 6.58
C GLY A 131 -1.46 -0.16 7.55
N ILE A 132 -2.54 0.44 7.04
CA ILE A 132 -3.45 1.29 7.82
C ILE A 132 -4.80 0.60 7.97
N CYS A 133 -5.34 0.54 9.19
CA CYS A 133 -6.63 -0.08 9.52
C CYS A 133 -6.60 -1.59 9.16
N GLY A 134 -7.55 -2.10 8.41
CA GLY A 134 -7.55 -3.51 7.98
C GLY A 134 -6.31 -3.93 7.16
N TRP A 135 -5.66 -2.98 6.48
CA TRP A 135 -4.40 -3.25 5.77
C TRP A 135 -3.21 -3.47 6.71
N GLY A 136 -3.33 -3.14 8.00
CA GLY A 136 -2.31 -3.47 9.00
C GLY A 136 -2.10 -4.97 9.14
N GLY A 137 -3.17 -5.77 9.19
CA GLY A 137 -3.10 -7.23 9.21
C GLY A 137 -2.52 -7.81 7.92
N ILE A 138 -2.93 -7.25 6.76
CA ILE A 138 -2.40 -7.64 5.45
C ILE A 138 -0.90 -7.34 5.34
N ALA A 139 -0.45 -6.19 5.86
CA ALA A 139 0.97 -5.84 5.90
C ALA A 139 1.78 -6.82 6.77
N LEU A 140 1.25 -7.21 7.94
CA LEU A 140 1.91 -8.23 8.78
C LEU A 140 2.00 -9.58 8.06
N ASN A 141 0.96 -9.97 7.33
CA ASN A 141 0.96 -11.20 6.54
C ASN A 141 2.00 -11.15 5.40
N ALA A 142 2.14 -10.02 4.72
CA ALA A 142 3.19 -9.82 3.71
C ALA A 142 4.59 -9.88 4.32
N ALA A 143 4.80 -9.24 5.48
CA ALA A 143 6.09 -9.26 6.17
C ALA A 143 6.49 -10.67 6.65
N ALA A 144 5.52 -11.52 6.98
CA ALA A 144 5.78 -12.92 7.35
C ALA A 144 6.23 -13.77 6.14
N GLN A 145 5.92 -13.35 4.91
CA GLN A 145 6.22 -14.08 3.68
C GLN A 145 7.48 -13.59 2.97
N ASP A 146 7.86 -12.32 3.13
CA ASP A 146 8.98 -11.72 2.41
C ASP A 146 10.07 -11.17 3.35
N PRO A 147 11.22 -11.83 3.43
CA PRO A 147 12.34 -11.42 4.30
C PRO A 147 13.00 -10.10 3.86
N ARG A 148 12.68 -9.57 2.68
CA ARG A 148 13.15 -8.23 2.22
C ARG A 148 12.48 -7.10 3.00
N ILE A 149 11.31 -7.35 3.58
CA ILE A 149 10.60 -6.39 4.44
C ILE A 149 11.29 -6.33 5.80
N LYS A 150 12.01 -5.25 6.07
CA LYS A 150 12.83 -5.10 7.29
C LYS A 150 12.09 -4.45 8.45
N ALA A 151 11.01 -3.74 8.16
CA ALA A 151 10.15 -3.14 9.19
C ALA A 151 8.70 -3.08 8.69
N THR A 152 7.77 -3.25 9.62
CA THR A 152 6.33 -3.16 9.32
C THR A 152 5.67 -2.29 10.37
N VAL A 153 4.86 -1.34 9.92
CA VAL A 153 4.04 -0.50 10.79
C VAL A 153 2.57 -0.80 10.52
N ALA A 154 1.88 -1.32 11.52
CA ALA A 154 0.44 -1.55 11.49
C ALA A 154 -0.27 -0.46 12.29
N ILE A 155 -0.95 0.45 11.60
CA ILE A 155 -1.60 1.62 12.19
C ILE A 155 -3.08 1.34 12.39
N THR A 156 -3.60 1.50 13.61
CA THR A 156 -5.03 1.30 13.94
C THR A 156 -5.57 -0.03 13.38
N MET A 157 -4.78 -1.08 13.51
CA MET A 157 -5.06 -2.39 12.94
C MET A 157 -6.28 -3.06 13.57
N TYR A 158 -7.06 -3.73 12.73
CA TYR A 158 -8.07 -4.70 13.16
C TYR A 158 -7.64 -6.11 12.78
N ASP A 159 -7.96 -7.07 13.63
CA ASP A 159 -8.01 -8.48 13.22
C ASP A 159 -9.26 -8.70 12.38
N MET A 160 -9.10 -8.61 11.06
CA MET A 160 -10.22 -8.69 10.12
C MET A 160 -10.87 -10.06 10.08
N SER A 161 -10.14 -11.13 10.41
CA SER A 161 -10.73 -12.47 10.52
C SER A 161 -11.66 -12.57 11.71
N ARG A 162 -11.24 -12.04 12.87
CA ARG A 162 -12.07 -11.99 14.07
C ARG A 162 -13.29 -11.07 13.89
N VAL A 163 -13.08 -9.88 13.30
CA VAL A 163 -14.20 -8.94 13.00
C VAL A 163 -15.23 -9.58 12.06
N SER A 164 -14.77 -10.30 11.03
CA SER A 164 -15.66 -10.97 10.08
C SER A 164 -16.42 -12.14 10.69
N GLY A 165 -15.80 -12.84 11.65
CA GLY A 165 -16.42 -13.99 12.33
C GLY A 165 -17.33 -13.60 13.50
N ASN A 166 -16.90 -12.64 14.32
CA ASN A 166 -17.50 -12.35 15.61
C ASN A 166 -18.09 -10.92 15.70
N GLY A 167 -17.99 -10.12 14.65
CA GLY A 167 -18.36 -8.70 14.68
C GLY A 167 -17.32 -7.84 15.42
N TYR A 168 -17.52 -6.53 15.39
CA TYR A 168 -16.69 -5.59 16.13
C TYR A 168 -16.85 -5.82 17.65
N PHE A 169 -15.72 -5.93 18.34
CA PHE A 169 -15.68 -6.20 19.81
C PHE A 169 -16.36 -7.51 20.21
N ASP A 170 -16.38 -8.49 19.29
CA ASP A 170 -17.06 -9.79 19.47
C ASP A 170 -18.57 -9.66 19.75
N ALA A 171 -19.20 -8.59 19.26
CA ALA A 171 -20.61 -8.32 19.52
C ALA A 171 -21.57 -9.40 18.94
N ASP A 172 -21.13 -10.14 17.93
CA ASP A 172 -21.86 -11.22 17.26
C ASP A 172 -21.38 -12.62 17.70
N ASP A 173 -20.46 -12.71 18.67
CA ASP A 173 -19.96 -13.99 19.17
C ASP A 173 -21.06 -14.66 20.05
N SER A 174 -21.60 -15.76 19.58
CA SER A 174 -22.58 -16.56 20.32
C SER A 174 -22.25 -18.04 20.21
N GLU A 175 -22.67 -18.82 21.23
CA GLU A 175 -22.49 -20.29 21.21
C GLU A 175 -23.19 -20.94 20.02
N GLU A 176 -24.27 -20.33 19.49
CA GLU A 176 -25.00 -20.84 18.33
C GLU A 176 -24.22 -20.66 17.00
N LYS A 177 -23.22 -19.76 16.97
CA LYS A 177 -22.38 -19.50 15.78
C LYS A 177 -21.02 -20.23 15.83
N ARG A 178 -20.67 -20.81 16.95
CA ARG A 178 -19.45 -21.61 17.12
C ARG A 178 -19.73 -23.07 16.82
#